data_aa36a6dc1598e407a4026d195afc10fc
#
_entry.id   aa36a6dc1598e407a4026d195afc10fc
#
_cell.length_a   1.000
_cell.length_b   1.000
_cell.length_c   1.000
_cell.angle_alpha   90.00
_cell.angle_beta   90.00
_cell.angle_gamma   90.00
#
_symmetry.space_group_name_H-M   'P 1'
#
loop_
_entity.id
_entity.type
_entity.pdbx_description
1 polymer ?
#
loop_
_entity_poly.entity_id
_entity_poly.type
_entity_poly.pdbx_seq_one_letter_code
_entity_poly.pdbx_strand_id
1 'polypeptide(L)'
;MLGRPVDFAFLDGMHRFEFLLRDLINAEAVGHPRSLILLHDCLPLNPRMALRQYVPGDRSEGHSALFRAGDVWKVLPILRKYRPDLRIHVLDCPPTGLVAITRTDPASRVLADHYYEIVDEYAESVLDEKELQSYWADPELTASRPLCAEPDRLTSLFSLY
;
A
#
# COMPACT_ATOMS: atom_id res chain seq x y z
N MET A 1 -3.77 0.02 -25.85
CA MET A 1 -5.03 0.00 -25.07
C MET A 1 -5.29 -1.43 -24.65
N LEU A 2 -5.56 -1.66 -23.34
CA LEU A 2 -6.00 -2.97 -22.86
C LEU A 2 -7.39 -3.25 -23.45
N GLY A 3 -7.60 -4.45 -23.99
CA GLY A 3 -8.87 -4.79 -24.67
C GLY A 3 -10.04 -5.07 -23.71
N ARG A 4 -9.77 -5.08 -22.38
CA ARG A 4 -10.75 -5.27 -21.30
C ARG A 4 -10.25 -4.61 -20.00
N PRO A 5 -11.14 -4.31 -19.03
CA PRO A 5 -10.73 -3.86 -17.71
C PRO A 5 -9.81 -4.85 -16.99
N VAL A 6 -8.99 -4.35 -16.08
CA VAL A 6 -8.05 -5.13 -15.28
C VAL A 6 -8.75 -5.65 -14.04
N ASP A 7 -8.76 -6.96 -13.83
CA ASP A 7 -9.35 -7.60 -12.65
C ASP A 7 -8.42 -7.53 -11.43
N PHE A 8 -7.10 -7.58 -11.66
CA PHE A 8 -6.07 -7.64 -10.62
C PHE A 8 -4.84 -6.81 -11.00
N ALA A 9 -4.36 -6.01 -10.06
CA ALA A 9 -3.10 -5.28 -10.18
C ALA A 9 -2.24 -5.51 -8.93
N PHE A 10 -0.94 -5.78 -9.11
CA PHE A 10 0.06 -5.83 -8.06
C PHE A 10 1.08 -4.74 -8.29
N LEU A 11 1.16 -3.78 -7.37
CA LEU A 11 1.99 -2.60 -7.47
C LEU A 11 3.17 -2.71 -6.51
N ASP A 12 4.35 -2.97 -7.07
CA ASP A 12 5.62 -3.14 -6.38
C ASP A 12 6.72 -2.47 -7.22
N GLY A 13 6.59 -1.17 -7.38
CA GLY A 13 7.44 -0.38 -8.27
C GLY A 13 8.60 0.32 -7.57
N MET A 14 8.79 1.60 -7.90
CA MET A 14 9.90 2.43 -7.44
C MET A 14 9.70 2.91 -5.99
N HIS A 15 9.71 2.14 -4.99
CA HIS A 15 9.60 2.40 -3.54
C HIS A 15 9.56 3.89 -3.09
N ARG A 16 8.82 4.71 -3.83
CA ARG A 16 8.53 6.12 -3.57
C ARG A 16 7.03 6.36 -3.67
N PHE A 17 6.46 7.00 -2.66
CA PHE A 17 5.02 7.10 -2.52
C PHE A 17 4.34 7.82 -3.70
N GLU A 18 4.94 8.85 -4.26
CA GLU A 18 4.36 9.62 -5.38
C GLU A 18 4.28 8.76 -6.67
N PHE A 19 5.21 7.83 -6.88
CA PHE A 19 5.14 6.90 -8.01
C PHE A 19 4.12 5.81 -7.76
N LEU A 20 4.09 5.22 -6.56
CA LEU A 20 3.07 4.24 -6.18
C LEU A 20 1.66 4.84 -6.25
N LEU A 21 1.49 6.10 -5.81
CA LEU A 21 0.22 6.81 -5.91
C LEU A 21 -0.22 6.98 -7.37
N ARG A 22 0.72 7.31 -8.27
CA ARG A 22 0.44 7.43 -9.70
C ARG A 22 0.10 6.09 -10.33
N ASP A 23 0.81 5.03 -9.95
CA ASP A 23 0.52 3.68 -10.42
C ASP A 23 -0.87 3.22 -9.96
N LEU A 24 -1.25 3.53 -8.72
CA LEU A 24 -2.59 3.28 -8.20
C LEU A 24 -3.68 4.02 -8.97
N ILE A 25 -3.50 5.32 -9.23
CA ILE A 25 -4.43 6.13 -10.05
C ILE A 25 -4.62 5.48 -11.42
N ASN A 26 -3.54 5.07 -12.07
CA ASN A 26 -3.59 4.44 -13.38
C ASN A 26 -4.25 3.05 -13.33
N ALA A 27 -3.93 2.23 -12.32
CA ALA A 27 -4.50 0.90 -12.14
C ALA A 27 -6.01 0.97 -11.90
N GLU A 28 -6.45 1.90 -11.05
CA GLU A 28 -7.88 2.13 -10.79
C GLU A 28 -8.62 2.56 -12.06
N ALA A 29 -8.05 3.49 -12.83
CA ALA A 29 -8.68 4.02 -14.05
C ALA A 29 -8.86 2.96 -15.15
N VAL A 30 -8.05 1.89 -15.18
CA VAL A 30 -8.18 0.79 -16.14
C VAL A 30 -8.87 -0.44 -15.56
N GLY A 31 -9.28 -0.37 -14.30
CA GLY A 31 -9.98 -1.43 -13.58
C GLY A 31 -11.50 -1.41 -13.76
N HIS A 32 -12.17 -2.01 -12.80
CA HIS A 32 -13.63 -2.01 -12.63
C HIS A 32 -13.99 -2.11 -11.14
N PRO A 33 -15.24 -1.86 -10.70
CA PRO A 33 -15.60 -1.78 -9.27
C PRO A 33 -15.30 -3.03 -8.42
N ARG A 34 -15.00 -4.16 -9.06
CA ARG A 34 -14.59 -5.41 -8.39
C ARG A 34 -13.13 -5.75 -8.59
N SER A 35 -12.34 -4.84 -9.13
CA SER A 35 -10.88 -5.02 -9.22
C SER A 35 -10.26 -5.12 -7.84
N LEU A 36 -9.23 -5.96 -7.72
CA LEU A 36 -8.36 -6.06 -6.57
C LEU A 36 -7.01 -5.40 -6.90
N ILE A 37 -6.63 -4.39 -6.15
CA ILE A 37 -5.31 -3.75 -6.28
C ILE A 37 -4.52 -4.03 -5.01
N LEU A 38 -3.32 -4.60 -5.16
CA LEU A 38 -2.39 -4.85 -4.06
C LEU A 38 -1.21 -3.88 -4.13
N LEU A 39 -0.89 -3.26 -2.99
CA LEU A 39 0.27 -2.38 -2.81
C LEU A 39 1.26 -3.08 -1.89
N HIS A 40 2.49 -3.26 -2.33
CA HIS A 40 3.56 -3.86 -1.54
C HIS A 40 4.31 -2.81 -0.72
N ASP A 41 5.09 -3.24 0.30
CA ASP A 41 5.98 -2.42 1.12
C ASP A 41 5.31 -1.34 2.00
N CYS A 42 4.00 -1.42 2.22
CA CYS A 42 3.28 -0.37 2.94
C CYS A 42 3.38 -0.46 4.48
N LEU A 43 3.99 -1.53 5.03
CA LEU A 43 4.17 -1.77 6.45
C LEU A 43 5.63 -2.12 6.76
N PRO A 44 6.54 -1.15 6.77
CA PRO A 44 7.96 -1.39 7.10
C PRO A 44 8.10 -1.90 8.54
N LEU A 45 9.13 -2.72 8.80
CA LEU A 45 9.40 -3.27 10.14
C LEU A 45 10.14 -2.30 11.06
N ASN A 46 10.79 -1.29 10.50
CA ASN A 46 11.52 -0.27 11.24
C ASN A 46 11.61 1.03 10.42
N PRO A 47 11.85 2.19 11.04
CA PRO A 47 11.94 3.48 10.35
C PRO A 47 13.01 3.55 9.27
N ARG A 48 14.10 2.79 9.40
CA ARG A 48 15.16 2.75 8.37
C ARG A 48 14.69 2.15 7.06
N MET A 49 13.85 1.11 7.10
CA MET A 49 13.26 0.52 5.89
C MET A 49 12.34 1.50 5.18
N ALA A 50 11.77 2.46 5.92
CA ALA A 50 10.86 3.50 5.45
C ALA A 50 11.56 4.72 4.84
N LEU A 51 12.89 4.77 4.86
CA LEU A 51 13.64 5.91 4.34
C LEU A 51 13.49 6.05 2.83
N ARG A 52 13.17 7.26 2.39
CA ARG A 52 13.07 7.61 0.97
C ARG A 52 14.38 7.40 0.22
N GLN A 53 15.52 7.70 0.86
CA GLN A 53 16.84 7.50 0.29
C GLN A 53 17.53 6.32 0.95
N TYR A 54 18.17 5.49 0.13
CA TYR A 54 19.02 4.44 0.65
C TYR A 54 20.25 5.05 1.35
N VAL A 55 20.37 4.80 2.64
CA VAL A 55 21.59 5.08 3.39
C VAL A 55 22.33 3.75 3.52
N PRO A 56 23.51 3.58 2.88
CA PRO A 56 24.31 2.39 3.06
C PRO A 56 24.59 2.21 4.55
N GLY A 57 24.13 1.12 5.10
CA GLY A 57 24.06 1.05 6.51
C GLY A 57 24.83 -0.05 7.16
N ASP A 58 24.86 0.09 8.42
CA ASP A 58 25.33 -0.82 9.42
C ASP A 58 24.67 -2.21 9.22
N ARG A 59 25.49 -3.22 8.98
CA ARG A 59 25.05 -4.61 8.85
C ARG A 59 24.65 -5.24 10.20
N SER A 60 24.68 -4.47 11.28
CA SER A 60 24.32 -4.92 12.62
C SER A 60 22.84 -5.29 12.80
N GLU A 61 21.96 -4.90 11.89
CA GLU A 61 20.51 -5.14 11.99
C GLU A 61 20.04 -6.46 11.34
N GLY A 62 20.94 -7.36 10.97
CA GLY A 62 20.58 -8.67 10.44
C GLY A 62 19.87 -8.64 9.08
N HIS A 63 18.95 -9.60 8.84
CA HIS A 63 18.26 -9.74 7.56
C HIS A 63 17.35 -8.55 7.20
N SER A 64 16.86 -7.80 8.19
CA SER A 64 16.02 -6.61 7.94
C SER A 64 16.77 -5.49 7.23
N ALA A 65 18.09 -5.43 7.34
CA ALA A 65 18.93 -4.48 6.61
C ALA A 65 18.94 -4.69 5.08
N LEU A 66 18.48 -5.84 4.61
CA LEU A 66 18.40 -6.19 3.18
C LEU A 66 17.11 -5.74 2.52
N PHE A 67 16.08 -5.47 3.30
CA PHE A 67 14.77 -5.07 2.79
C PHE A 67 14.60 -3.55 2.86
N ARG A 68 14.09 -3.00 1.79
CA ARG A 68 13.84 -1.57 1.67
C ARG A 68 12.43 -1.35 1.18
N ALA A 69 11.61 -0.77 2.03
CA ALA A 69 10.25 -0.37 1.69
C ALA A 69 10.18 1.02 1.03
N GLY A 70 11.16 1.89 1.30
CA GLY A 70 11.07 3.29 0.90
C GLY A 70 9.94 4.01 1.62
N ASP A 71 9.46 5.12 1.08
CA ASP A 71 8.42 5.93 1.72
C ASP A 71 6.99 5.62 1.23
N VAL A 72 6.76 4.42 0.65
CA VAL A 72 5.44 4.00 0.14
C VAL A 72 4.40 3.78 1.25
N TRP A 73 4.82 3.61 2.51
CA TRP A 73 3.93 3.59 3.68
C TRP A 73 2.98 4.80 3.74
N LYS A 74 3.39 5.95 3.19
CA LYS A 74 2.59 7.18 3.10
C LYS A 74 1.29 6.99 2.34
N VAL A 75 1.21 6.03 1.43
CA VAL A 75 0.01 5.79 0.63
C VAL A 75 -1.17 5.35 1.50
N LEU A 76 -0.93 4.62 2.58
CA LEU A 76 -2.02 4.19 3.47
C LEU A 76 -2.76 5.36 4.15
N PRO A 77 -2.11 6.31 4.85
CA PRO A 77 -2.80 7.48 5.39
C PRO A 77 -3.37 8.40 4.31
N ILE A 78 -2.73 8.51 3.15
CA ILE A 78 -3.27 9.24 1.99
C ILE A 78 -4.62 8.65 1.58
N LEU A 79 -4.70 7.34 1.40
CA LEU A 79 -5.94 6.67 1.01
C LEU A 79 -7.04 6.83 2.06
N ARG A 80 -6.71 6.68 3.33
CA ARG A 80 -7.68 6.88 4.42
C ARG A 80 -8.25 8.30 4.45
N LYS A 81 -7.44 9.31 4.11
CA LYS A 81 -7.85 10.70 4.08
C LYS A 81 -8.65 11.06 2.82
N TYR A 82 -8.12 10.73 1.65
CA TYR A 82 -8.64 11.21 0.37
C TYR A 82 -9.66 10.25 -0.28
N ARG A 83 -9.63 8.97 0.08
CA ARG A 83 -10.47 7.92 -0.51
C ARG A 83 -11.15 7.03 0.54
N PRO A 84 -11.94 7.62 1.46
CA PRO A 84 -12.70 6.86 2.48
C PRO A 84 -13.78 5.96 1.89
N ASP A 85 -14.08 6.08 0.60
CA ASP A 85 -14.99 5.24 -0.19
C ASP A 85 -14.40 3.86 -0.51
N LEU A 86 -13.08 3.76 -0.59
CA LEU A 86 -12.38 2.49 -0.84
C LEU A 86 -12.47 1.56 0.37
N ARG A 87 -12.51 0.27 0.11
CA ARG A 87 -12.31 -0.73 1.17
C ARG A 87 -10.85 -1.15 1.19
N ILE A 88 -10.18 -0.80 2.28
CA ILE A 88 -8.75 -1.03 2.49
C ILE A 88 -8.58 -2.17 3.48
N HIS A 89 -7.78 -3.16 3.11
CA HIS A 89 -7.36 -4.25 3.98
C HIS A 89 -5.85 -4.17 4.16
N VAL A 90 -5.41 -4.06 5.40
CA VAL A 90 -3.99 -4.03 5.76
C VAL A 90 -3.59 -5.42 6.23
N LEU A 91 -2.57 -6.02 5.59
CA LEU A 91 -2.14 -7.38 5.88
C LEU A 91 -0.68 -7.41 6.33
N ASP A 92 -0.38 -8.21 7.35
CA ASP A 92 0.96 -8.40 7.91
C ASP A 92 1.88 -9.29 7.06
N CYS A 93 1.67 -9.34 5.75
CA CYS A 93 2.46 -10.16 4.83
C CYS A 93 3.96 -9.83 4.96
N PRO A 94 4.82 -10.82 5.32
CA PRO A 94 6.26 -10.58 5.36
C PRO A 94 6.85 -10.28 3.97
N PRO A 95 7.92 -9.46 3.89
CA PRO A 95 8.64 -8.81 4.99
C PRO A 95 8.11 -7.43 5.38
N THR A 96 7.31 -6.77 4.56
CA THR A 96 7.04 -5.32 4.62
C THR A 96 5.56 -4.98 4.46
N GLY A 97 4.69 -5.98 4.70
CA GLY A 97 3.25 -5.83 4.64
C GLY A 97 2.66 -5.65 3.25
N LEU A 98 1.36 -5.71 3.19
CA LEU A 98 0.56 -5.57 1.98
C LEU A 98 -0.70 -4.77 2.26
N VAL A 99 -1.06 -3.86 1.37
CA VAL A 99 -2.35 -3.17 1.40
C VAL A 99 -3.17 -3.66 0.21
N ALA A 100 -4.35 -4.23 0.48
CA ALA A 100 -5.29 -4.66 -0.54
C ALA A 100 -6.47 -3.70 -0.61
N ILE A 101 -6.79 -3.26 -1.82
CA ILE A 101 -7.83 -2.27 -2.11
C ILE A 101 -8.91 -2.91 -2.95
N THR A 102 -10.15 -2.78 -2.50
CA THR A 102 -11.36 -3.20 -3.22
C THR A 102 -12.38 -2.06 -3.25
N ARG A 103 -13.51 -2.24 -3.95
CA ARG A 103 -14.52 -1.21 -4.20
C ARG A 103 -13.96 -0.01 -4.95
N THR A 104 -13.08 -0.27 -5.91
CA THR A 104 -12.49 0.74 -6.78
C THR A 104 -13.55 1.44 -7.62
N ASP A 105 -13.31 2.70 -7.94
CA ASP A 105 -14.14 3.50 -8.86
C ASP A 105 -13.28 4.02 -10.01
N PRO A 106 -13.31 3.38 -11.19
CA PRO A 106 -12.54 3.81 -12.35
C PRO A 106 -12.85 5.22 -12.84
N ALA A 107 -14.00 5.77 -12.45
CA ALA A 107 -14.39 7.14 -12.78
C ALA A 107 -13.87 8.16 -11.75
N SER A 108 -13.36 7.72 -10.61
CA SER A 108 -12.84 8.61 -9.57
C SER A 108 -11.66 9.42 -10.08
N ARG A 109 -11.70 10.71 -9.81
CA ARG A 109 -10.63 11.65 -10.13
C ARG A 109 -9.96 12.23 -8.88
N VAL A 110 -10.43 11.85 -7.70
CA VAL A 110 -10.01 12.48 -6.44
C VAL A 110 -8.49 12.48 -6.28
N LEU A 111 -7.83 11.32 -6.40
CA LEU A 111 -6.37 11.25 -6.26
C LEU A 111 -5.64 11.95 -7.41
N ALA A 112 -6.19 11.91 -8.63
CA ALA A 112 -5.59 12.56 -9.79
C ALA A 112 -5.68 14.09 -9.69
N ASP A 113 -6.85 14.61 -9.28
CA ASP A 113 -7.09 16.05 -9.20
C ASP A 113 -6.33 16.69 -8.02
N HIS A 114 -6.09 15.94 -6.92
CA HIS A 114 -5.33 16.40 -5.75
C HIS A 114 -3.86 15.91 -5.75
N TYR A 115 -3.37 15.31 -6.84
CA TYR A 115 -2.07 14.64 -6.86
C TYR A 115 -0.92 15.51 -6.33
N TYR A 116 -0.78 16.73 -6.82
CA TYR A 116 0.31 17.63 -6.43
C TYR A 116 0.16 18.13 -4.99
N GLU A 117 -1.07 18.42 -4.56
CA GLU A 117 -1.40 18.77 -3.17
C GLU A 117 -1.00 17.65 -2.20
N ILE A 118 -1.35 16.41 -2.55
CA ILE A 118 -0.98 15.22 -1.76
C ILE A 118 0.55 15.07 -1.70
N VAL A 119 1.23 15.22 -2.85
CA VAL A 119 2.69 15.10 -2.89
C VAL A 119 3.36 16.14 -2.00
N ASP A 120 2.90 17.39 -2.06
CA ASP A 120 3.46 18.49 -1.23
C ASP A 120 3.16 18.25 0.26
N GLU A 121 1.95 17.81 0.61
CA GLU A 121 1.54 17.55 2.00
C GLU A 121 2.38 16.45 2.65
N TYR A 122 2.69 15.38 1.91
CA TYR A 122 3.38 14.21 2.45
C TYR A 122 4.89 14.18 2.15
N ALA A 123 5.43 15.15 1.40
CA ALA A 123 6.84 15.15 0.98
C ALA A 123 7.80 14.96 2.16
N GLU A 124 7.62 15.76 3.21
CA GLU A 124 8.51 15.82 4.38
C GLU A 124 8.10 14.89 5.53
N SER A 125 7.03 14.10 5.36
CA SER A 125 6.59 13.17 6.40
C SER A 125 7.64 12.07 6.60
N VAL A 126 7.95 11.79 7.86
CA VAL A 126 8.94 10.79 8.27
C VAL A 126 8.26 9.81 9.22
N LEU A 127 8.46 8.53 9.02
CA LEU A 127 7.96 7.48 9.90
C LEU A 127 8.90 7.33 11.10
N ASP A 128 8.48 7.76 12.26
CA ASP A 128 9.20 7.51 13.52
C ASP A 128 8.76 6.20 14.19
N GLU A 129 9.44 5.80 15.27
CA GLU A 129 9.13 4.57 16.02
C GLU A 129 7.70 4.57 16.58
N LYS A 130 7.20 5.70 17.04
CA LYS A 130 5.86 5.83 17.63
C LYS A 130 4.79 5.67 16.55
N GLU A 131 4.98 6.31 15.43
CA GLU A 131 4.08 6.22 14.30
C GLU A 131 4.09 4.80 13.71
N LEU A 132 5.28 4.20 13.57
CA LEU A 132 5.42 2.81 13.16
C LEU A 132 4.65 1.84 14.07
N GLN A 133 4.74 2.03 15.40
CA GLN A 133 3.99 1.22 16.35
C GLN A 133 2.47 1.34 16.14
N SER A 134 1.97 2.52 15.75
CA SER A 134 0.54 2.71 15.48
C SER A 134 0.06 1.93 14.25
N TYR A 135 0.91 1.76 13.23
CA TYR A 135 0.60 0.92 12.06
C TYR A 135 0.46 -0.55 12.43
N TRP A 136 1.40 -1.06 13.27
CA TRP A 136 1.37 -2.46 13.71
C TRP A 136 0.32 -2.74 14.81
N ALA A 137 -0.15 -1.72 15.51
CA ALA A 137 -1.23 -1.79 16.48
C ALA A 137 -2.61 -1.49 15.87
N ASP A 138 -2.70 -1.29 14.56
CA ASP A 138 -3.95 -1.01 13.86
C ASP A 138 -4.94 -2.17 14.06
N PRO A 139 -6.13 -1.92 14.61
CA PRO A 139 -7.13 -2.97 14.84
C PRO A 139 -7.65 -3.60 13.54
N GLU A 140 -7.46 -2.93 12.41
CA GLU A 140 -7.82 -3.44 11.08
C GLU A 140 -6.71 -4.29 10.45
N LEU A 141 -5.54 -4.42 11.12
CA LEU A 141 -4.46 -5.27 10.63
C LEU A 141 -4.90 -6.73 10.61
N THR A 142 -4.87 -7.29 9.43
CA THR A 142 -5.29 -8.67 9.18
C THR A 142 -4.08 -9.60 9.13
N ALA A 143 -4.10 -10.68 9.92
CA ALA A 143 -3.08 -11.71 9.87
C ALA A 143 -3.15 -12.45 8.53
N SER A 144 -2.04 -12.41 7.77
CA SER A 144 -1.96 -13.02 6.43
C SER A 144 -1.81 -14.54 6.47
N ARG A 145 -1.11 -15.08 7.47
CA ARG A 145 -0.83 -16.51 7.58
C ARG A 145 -2.09 -17.40 7.60
N PRO A 146 -3.16 -17.09 8.36
CA PRO A 146 -4.41 -17.84 8.29
C PRO A 146 -5.09 -17.76 6.92
N LEU A 147 -4.97 -16.64 6.22
CA LEU A 147 -5.54 -16.47 4.89
C LEU A 147 -4.86 -17.36 3.85
N CYS A 148 -3.55 -17.55 3.96
CA CYS A 148 -2.80 -18.48 3.09
C CYS A 148 -3.19 -19.93 3.31
N ALA A 149 -3.62 -20.29 4.52
CA ALA A 149 -4.06 -21.66 4.85
C ALA A 149 -5.51 -21.97 4.40
N GLU A 150 -6.32 -20.94 4.22
CA GLU A 150 -7.75 -21.04 3.92
C GLU A 150 -8.12 -20.14 2.71
N PRO A 151 -7.89 -20.59 1.45
CA PRO A 151 -8.12 -19.76 0.25
C PRO A 151 -9.55 -19.19 0.13
N ASP A 152 -10.56 -19.90 0.62
CA ASP A 152 -11.96 -19.45 0.60
C ASP A 152 -12.17 -18.17 1.42
N ARG A 153 -11.33 -17.93 2.45
CA ARG A 153 -11.35 -16.69 3.23
C ARG A 153 -10.86 -15.49 2.42
N LEU A 154 -9.91 -15.67 1.50
CA LEU A 154 -9.46 -14.60 0.59
C LEU A 154 -10.60 -14.14 -0.30
N THR A 155 -11.35 -15.09 -0.86
CA THR A 155 -12.52 -14.79 -1.69
C THR A 155 -13.56 -13.98 -0.95
N SER A 156 -13.87 -14.38 0.28
CA SER A 156 -14.82 -13.68 1.15
C SER A 156 -14.30 -12.31 1.57
N LEU A 157 -13.02 -12.21 1.96
CA LEU A 157 -12.39 -10.97 2.43
C LEU A 157 -12.42 -9.88 1.34
N PHE A 158 -12.07 -10.26 0.12
CA PHE A 158 -11.96 -9.32 -0.99
C PHE A 158 -13.23 -9.21 -1.83
N SER A 159 -14.28 -9.96 -1.51
CA SER A 159 -15.55 -9.97 -2.26
C SER A 159 -15.33 -10.19 -3.78
N LEU A 160 -14.54 -11.21 -4.13
CA LEU A 160 -14.09 -11.47 -5.50
C LEU A 160 -15.18 -12.08 -6.41
N TYR A 161 -16.39 -12.37 -5.89
CA TYR A 161 -17.53 -12.93 -6.64
C TYR A 161 -18.80 -12.09 -6.48
#